data_283c7c150522e7aa7fc1fba8717d6432
#
_entry.id   283c7c150522e7aa7fc1fba8717d6432
#
_cell.length_a   1.000
_cell.length_b   1.000
_cell.length_c   1.000
_cell.angle_alpha   90.00
_cell.angle_beta   90.00
_cell.angle_gamma   90.00
#
_symmetry.space_group_name_H-M   'P 1'
#
loop_
_entity.id
_entity.type
_entity.pdbx_description
1 polymer ?
#
loop_
_entity_poly.entity_id
_entity_poly.type
_entity_poly.pdbx_seq_one_letter_code
_entity_poly.pdbx_strand_id
1 'polypeptide(L)'
;SQQPVLLSDTHSHSYAIHIKLRIMDFLIEALESYGYMGMTIAAFLAGSVFPFSSEAVMASLQLAGLEPWPLFLSATVGNVAGSMFNYWIGTFGRMEWIEKYLHISAEKVNKTREWIDGRGAWIGTLCFLPILGSVLSVTLGYMRANPYTTFLSISVGKAVRYAILIISIYYINN
;
A
#
# COMPACT_ATOMS: atom_id res chain seq x y z
N SER A 1 58.74 7.43 36.87
CA SER A 1 57.51 8.21 36.70
C SER A 1 57.15 8.35 35.22
N GLN A 2 56.44 7.40 34.71
CA GLN A 2 55.68 7.57 33.47
C GLN A 2 54.56 6.54 33.45
N GLN A 3 53.33 6.98 33.63
CA GLN A 3 52.15 6.55 32.86
C GLN A 3 50.89 7.17 33.47
N PRO A 4 50.20 8.07 32.73
CA PRO A 4 48.77 7.98 32.63
C PRO A 4 48.19 8.41 31.27
N VAL A 5 48.86 8.20 30.13
CA VAL A 5 48.39 8.70 28.83
C VAL A 5 47.56 7.67 28.06
N LEU A 6 47.65 6.38 28.36
CA LEU A 6 47.00 5.32 27.60
C LEU A 6 45.55 5.04 27.96
N LEU A 7 45.02 5.54 29.09
CA LEU A 7 43.64 5.28 29.52
C LEU A 7 42.61 6.30 28.98
N SER A 8 43.05 7.49 28.54
CA SER A 8 42.17 8.50 28.00
C SER A 8 41.69 8.19 26.54
N ASP A 9 42.56 7.55 25.78
CA ASP A 9 42.26 7.27 24.35
C ASP A 9 41.27 6.11 24.18
N THR A 10 41.29 5.11 25.06
CA THR A 10 40.34 3.99 24.99
C THR A 10 38.92 4.42 25.37
N HIS A 11 38.74 5.32 26.33
CA HIS A 11 37.43 5.87 26.67
C HIS A 11 36.88 6.77 25.57
N SER A 12 37.68 7.62 24.98
CA SER A 12 37.29 8.50 23.87
C SER A 12 36.87 7.68 22.65
N HIS A 13 37.57 6.60 22.31
CA HIS A 13 37.27 5.72 21.21
C HIS A 13 35.96 4.94 21.41
N SER A 14 35.72 4.47 22.66
CA SER A 14 34.46 3.79 23.03
C SER A 14 33.26 4.72 22.91
N TYR A 15 33.35 5.96 23.38
CA TYR A 15 32.28 6.96 23.22
C TYR A 15 31.98 7.29 21.78
N ALA A 16 32.98 7.43 20.94
CA ALA A 16 32.82 7.72 19.51
C ALA A 16 32.12 6.56 18.77
N ILE A 17 32.42 5.30 19.12
CA ILE A 17 31.76 4.11 18.58
C ILE A 17 30.29 4.06 19.00
N HIS A 18 30.00 4.32 20.29
CA HIS A 18 28.62 4.32 20.77
C HIS A 18 27.77 5.43 20.16
N ILE A 19 28.32 6.62 19.93
CA ILE A 19 27.61 7.71 19.23
C ILE A 19 27.35 7.32 17.77
N LYS A 20 28.33 6.74 17.11
CA LYS A 20 28.18 6.29 15.70
C LYS A 20 27.14 5.20 15.53
N LEU A 21 27.08 4.25 16.46
CA LEU A 21 26.06 3.21 16.49
C LEU A 21 24.66 3.81 16.70
N ARG A 22 24.48 4.71 17.67
CA ARG A 22 23.19 5.39 17.89
C ARG A 22 22.71 6.21 16.72
N ILE A 23 23.62 6.91 16.05
CA ILE A 23 23.26 7.66 14.82
C ILE A 23 22.82 6.69 13.70
N MET A 24 23.51 5.56 13.59
CA MET A 24 23.19 4.55 12.60
C MET A 24 21.83 3.91 12.87
N ASP A 25 21.55 3.55 14.14
CA ASP A 25 20.25 3.01 14.56
C ASP A 25 19.11 4.00 14.29
N PHE A 26 19.31 5.28 14.62
CA PHE A 26 18.34 6.34 14.31
C PHE A 26 18.08 6.51 12.81
N LEU A 27 19.14 6.45 11.99
CA LEU A 27 19.00 6.54 10.53
C LEU A 27 18.28 5.33 9.95
N ILE A 28 18.54 4.12 10.45
CA ILE A 28 17.86 2.90 10.05
C ILE A 28 16.35 2.99 10.40
N GLU A 29 16.04 3.36 11.64
CA GLU A 29 14.66 3.53 12.12
C GLU A 29 13.91 4.60 11.31
N ALA A 30 14.57 5.72 10.98
CA ALA A 30 13.99 6.74 10.13
C ALA A 30 13.74 6.23 8.71
N LEU A 31 14.69 5.53 8.10
CA LEU A 31 14.54 4.95 6.76
C LEU A 31 13.42 3.90 6.72
N GLU A 32 13.32 3.06 7.75
CA GLU A 32 12.23 2.08 7.85
C GLU A 32 10.87 2.77 7.97
N SER A 33 10.75 3.78 8.86
CA SER A 33 9.50 4.53 9.04
C SER A 33 9.07 5.25 7.76
N TYR A 34 9.99 5.91 7.05
CA TYR A 34 9.70 6.53 5.76
C TYR A 34 9.38 5.51 4.66
N GLY A 35 10.00 4.33 4.70
CA GLY A 35 9.73 3.25 3.78
C GLY A 35 8.30 2.73 3.89
N TYR A 36 7.80 2.49 5.08
CA TYR A 36 6.42 2.04 5.31
C TYR A 36 5.39 3.12 4.98
N MET A 37 5.67 4.38 5.33
CA MET A 37 4.82 5.52 4.93
C MET A 37 4.81 5.70 3.42
N GLY A 38 5.97 5.64 2.78
CA GLY A 38 6.08 5.67 1.31
C GLY A 38 5.30 4.54 0.66
N MET A 39 5.35 3.32 1.22
CA MET A 39 4.55 2.18 0.76
C MET A 39 3.05 2.46 0.87
N THR A 40 2.59 3.04 1.99
CA THR A 40 1.18 3.37 2.19
C THR A 40 0.69 4.38 1.14
N ILE A 41 1.47 5.43 0.88
CA ILE A 41 1.14 6.45 -0.12
C ILE A 41 1.14 5.85 -1.53
N ALA A 42 2.17 5.08 -1.88
CA ALA A 42 2.26 4.40 -3.16
C ALA A 42 1.09 3.44 -3.39
N ALA A 43 0.73 2.68 -2.36
CA ALA A 43 -0.40 1.77 -2.42
C ALA A 43 -1.75 2.50 -2.49
N PHE A 44 -1.90 3.64 -1.83
CA PHE A 44 -3.09 4.50 -1.97
C PHE A 44 -3.25 5.00 -3.40
N LEU A 45 -2.18 5.50 -4.01
CA LEU A 45 -2.20 5.95 -5.40
C LEU A 45 -2.55 4.80 -6.34
N ALA A 46 -1.95 3.62 -6.16
CA ALA A 46 -2.26 2.43 -6.94
C ALA A 46 -3.67 1.89 -6.72
N GLY A 47 -4.23 2.07 -5.54
CA GLY A 47 -5.62 1.71 -5.20
C GLY A 47 -6.64 2.68 -5.77
N SER A 48 -6.23 3.93 -6.00
CA SER A 48 -7.02 4.93 -6.71
C SER A 48 -6.91 4.74 -8.24
N VAL A 49 -7.00 5.78 -9.02
CA VAL A 49 -7.05 5.68 -10.50
C VAL A 49 -5.69 5.81 -11.15
N PHE A 50 -4.68 6.17 -10.37
CA PHE A 50 -3.35 6.38 -10.93
C PHE A 50 -2.72 5.06 -11.36
N PRO A 51 -2.20 4.98 -12.59
CA PRO A 51 -1.48 3.80 -13.08
C PRO A 51 -0.10 3.72 -12.41
N PHE A 52 -0.10 3.30 -11.14
CA PHE A 52 1.09 3.19 -10.33
C PHE A 52 1.29 1.75 -9.85
N SER A 53 2.51 1.24 -9.97
CA SER A 53 2.82 -0.12 -9.54
C SER A 53 3.29 -0.13 -8.09
N SER A 54 2.35 -0.36 -7.18
CA SER A 54 2.68 -0.60 -5.77
C SER A 54 3.46 -1.90 -5.56
N GLU A 55 3.37 -2.83 -6.49
CA GLU A 55 4.11 -4.09 -6.45
C GLU A 55 5.62 -3.86 -6.63
N ALA A 56 5.99 -2.98 -7.55
CA ALA A 56 7.40 -2.64 -7.77
C ALA A 56 7.98 -1.93 -6.54
N VAL A 57 7.22 -1.02 -5.92
CA VAL A 57 7.64 -0.36 -4.67
C VAL A 57 7.79 -1.36 -3.53
N MET A 58 6.81 -2.25 -3.34
CA MET A 58 6.88 -3.28 -2.31
C MET A 58 8.09 -4.20 -2.52
N ALA A 59 8.32 -4.67 -3.74
CA ALA A 59 9.46 -5.51 -4.05
C ALA A 59 10.79 -4.80 -3.75
N SER A 60 10.92 -3.53 -4.15
CA SER A 60 12.12 -2.74 -3.89
C SER A 60 12.38 -2.54 -2.40
N LEU A 61 11.34 -2.25 -1.61
CA LEU A 61 11.48 -2.05 -0.17
C LEU A 61 11.78 -3.36 0.57
N GLN A 62 11.18 -4.47 0.15
CA GLN A 62 11.47 -5.79 0.72
C GLN A 62 12.91 -6.24 0.39
N LEU A 63 13.39 -5.99 -0.83
CA LEU A 63 14.78 -6.27 -1.22
C LEU A 63 15.78 -5.33 -0.51
N ALA A 64 15.35 -4.13 -0.15
CA ALA A 64 16.14 -3.20 0.67
C ALA A 64 16.21 -3.62 2.15
N GLY A 65 15.54 -4.70 2.55
CA GLY A 65 15.63 -5.27 3.90
C GLY A 65 14.51 -4.86 4.85
N LEU A 66 13.47 -4.17 4.38
CA LEU A 66 12.32 -3.85 5.21
C LEU A 66 11.52 -5.12 5.54
N GLU A 67 11.00 -5.18 6.76
CA GLU A 67 10.25 -6.33 7.23
C GLU A 67 8.97 -6.57 6.41
N PRO A 68 8.69 -7.81 5.99
CA PRO A 68 7.54 -8.13 5.14
C PRO A 68 6.19 -7.83 5.78
N TRP A 69 6.04 -8.06 7.09
CA TRP A 69 4.76 -7.90 7.77
C TRP A 69 4.28 -6.44 7.84
N PRO A 70 5.08 -5.46 8.30
CA PRO A 70 4.69 -4.06 8.22
C PRO A 70 4.49 -3.56 6.80
N LEU A 71 5.28 -4.03 5.82
CA LEU A 71 5.07 -3.72 4.40
C LEU A 71 3.71 -4.20 3.90
N PHE A 72 3.33 -5.43 4.24
CA PHE A 72 2.02 -5.99 3.92
C PHE A 72 0.88 -5.14 4.47
N LEU A 73 0.97 -4.74 5.74
CA LEU A 73 -0.04 -3.90 6.38
C LEU A 73 -0.12 -2.52 5.72
N SER A 74 1.02 -1.86 5.52
CA SER A 74 1.12 -0.55 4.87
C SER A 74 0.53 -0.56 3.46
N ALA A 75 0.89 -1.57 2.66
CA ALA A 75 0.37 -1.75 1.31
C ALA A 75 -1.14 -2.01 1.29
N THR A 76 -1.61 -2.91 2.15
CA THR A 76 -3.03 -3.27 2.21
C THR A 76 -3.88 -2.07 2.63
N VAL A 77 -3.50 -1.38 3.72
CA VAL A 77 -4.22 -0.21 4.23
C VAL A 77 -4.25 0.90 3.19
N GLY A 78 -3.11 1.24 2.60
CA GLY A 78 -3.04 2.27 1.56
C GLY A 78 -3.93 1.95 0.36
N ASN A 79 -3.83 0.72 -0.16
CA ASN A 79 -4.58 0.33 -1.36
C ASN A 79 -6.09 0.20 -1.11
N VAL A 80 -6.51 -0.27 0.06
CA VAL A 80 -7.92 -0.27 0.47
C VAL A 80 -8.44 1.15 0.60
N ALA A 81 -7.69 2.06 1.23
CA ALA A 81 -8.07 3.47 1.35
C ALA A 81 -8.24 4.14 -0.03
N GLY A 82 -7.33 3.88 -0.98
CA GLY A 82 -7.45 4.37 -2.35
C GLY A 82 -8.69 3.81 -3.07
N SER A 83 -9.00 2.53 -2.88
CA SER A 83 -10.21 1.92 -3.45
C SER A 83 -11.49 2.46 -2.83
N MET A 84 -11.50 2.72 -1.52
CA MET A 84 -12.64 3.35 -0.84
C MET A 84 -12.81 4.81 -1.24
N PHE A 85 -11.72 5.51 -1.53
CA PHE A 85 -11.79 6.86 -2.12
C PHE A 85 -12.50 6.84 -3.48
N ASN A 86 -12.17 5.87 -4.35
CA ASN A 86 -12.88 5.65 -5.61
C ASN A 86 -14.36 5.32 -5.40
N TYR A 87 -14.66 4.45 -4.43
CA TYR A 87 -16.05 4.13 -4.06
C TYR A 87 -16.81 5.42 -3.67
N TRP A 88 -16.22 6.28 -2.85
CA TRP A 88 -16.83 7.53 -2.43
C TRP A 88 -17.11 8.46 -3.61
N ILE A 89 -16.15 8.63 -4.52
CA ILE A 89 -16.37 9.42 -5.75
C ILE A 89 -17.56 8.84 -6.54
N GLY A 90 -17.63 7.50 -6.65
CA GLY A 90 -18.75 6.82 -7.27
C GLY A 90 -20.10 7.15 -6.64
N THR A 91 -20.18 7.28 -5.30
CA THR A 91 -21.44 7.59 -4.60
C THR A 91 -22.03 8.95 -4.93
N PHE A 92 -21.21 9.91 -5.38
CA PHE A 92 -21.72 11.21 -5.84
C PHE A 92 -22.56 11.11 -7.11
N GLY A 93 -22.49 9.97 -7.84
CA GLY A 93 -23.35 9.67 -8.96
C GLY A 93 -23.20 10.58 -10.18
N ARG A 94 -22.15 11.40 -10.22
CA ARG A 94 -21.86 12.30 -11.34
C ARG A 94 -20.91 11.63 -12.31
N MET A 95 -21.47 11.05 -13.37
CA MET A 95 -20.68 10.37 -14.39
C MET A 95 -19.61 11.28 -15.01
N GLU A 96 -19.93 12.56 -15.21
CA GLU A 96 -18.99 13.58 -15.70
C GLU A 96 -17.73 13.70 -14.82
N TRP A 97 -17.88 13.56 -13.50
CA TRP A 97 -16.77 13.59 -12.57
C TRP A 97 -15.94 12.30 -12.64
N ILE A 98 -16.62 11.17 -12.77
CA ILE A 98 -15.97 9.87 -12.92
C ILE A 98 -15.11 9.86 -14.19
N GLU A 99 -15.63 10.34 -15.30
CA GLU A 99 -14.90 10.44 -16.57
C GLU A 99 -13.74 11.46 -16.48
N LYS A 100 -14.01 12.64 -15.93
CA LYS A 100 -13.03 13.73 -15.88
C LYS A 100 -11.88 13.47 -14.94
N TYR A 101 -12.15 12.98 -13.73
CA TYR A 101 -11.13 12.84 -12.67
C TYR A 101 -10.57 11.42 -12.55
N LEU A 102 -11.38 10.41 -12.84
CA LEU A 102 -10.97 9.02 -12.73
C LEU A 102 -10.61 8.39 -14.08
N HIS A 103 -10.81 9.11 -15.19
CA HIS A 103 -10.55 8.61 -16.55
C HIS A 103 -11.21 7.25 -16.83
N ILE A 104 -12.33 6.98 -16.18
CA ILE A 104 -13.13 5.78 -16.35
C ILE A 104 -14.36 6.16 -17.17
N SER A 105 -14.48 5.62 -18.38
CA SER A 105 -15.60 5.93 -19.27
C SER A 105 -16.94 5.40 -18.74
N ALA A 106 -18.03 6.13 -19.02
CA ALA A 106 -19.39 5.71 -18.69
C ALA A 106 -19.71 4.31 -19.20
N GLU A 107 -19.20 3.93 -20.36
CA GLU A 107 -19.38 2.61 -20.94
C GLU A 107 -18.80 1.51 -20.04
N LYS A 108 -17.59 1.72 -19.49
CA LYS A 108 -16.95 0.77 -18.56
C LYS A 108 -17.74 0.64 -17.26
N VAL A 109 -18.24 1.76 -16.72
CA VAL A 109 -19.07 1.75 -15.51
C VAL A 109 -20.38 0.99 -15.77
N ASN A 110 -21.05 1.26 -16.87
CA ASN A 110 -22.32 0.60 -17.20
C ASN A 110 -22.15 -0.90 -17.45
N LYS A 111 -21.14 -1.32 -18.22
CA LYS A 111 -20.83 -2.75 -18.41
C LYS A 111 -20.51 -3.45 -17.08
N THR A 112 -19.74 -2.79 -16.24
CA THR A 112 -19.39 -3.33 -14.93
C THR A 112 -20.62 -3.41 -14.04
N ARG A 113 -21.51 -2.42 -14.09
CA ARG A 113 -22.78 -2.42 -13.36
C ARG A 113 -23.66 -3.61 -13.77
N GLU A 114 -23.85 -3.83 -15.06
CA GLU A 114 -24.62 -4.97 -15.56
C GLU A 114 -24.03 -6.30 -15.09
N TRP A 115 -22.69 -6.38 -15.04
CA TRP A 115 -22.00 -7.57 -14.57
C TRP A 115 -22.11 -7.78 -13.06
N ILE A 116 -22.17 -6.69 -12.26
CA ILE A 116 -22.34 -6.72 -10.80
C ILE A 116 -23.80 -7.04 -10.43
N ASP A 117 -24.75 -6.66 -11.27
CA ASP A 117 -26.17 -6.75 -10.97
C ASP A 117 -26.57 -8.19 -10.57
N GLY A 118 -27.20 -8.33 -9.42
CA GLY A 118 -27.55 -9.62 -8.83
C GLY A 118 -26.45 -10.35 -8.06
N ARG A 119 -25.17 -9.89 -8.11
CA ARG A 119 -24.03 -10.56 -7.43
C ARG A 119 -23.65 -9.93 -6.09
N GLY A 120 -24.19 -8.75 -5.80
CA GLY A 120 -23.95 -8.03 -4.53
C GLY A 120 -22.54 -7.48 -4.37
N ALA A 121 -22.32 -6.82 -3.22
CA ALA A 121 -21.06 -6.13 -2.93
C ALA A 121 -19.85 -7.08 -2.74
N TRP A 122 -20.05 -8.38 -2.58
CA TRP A 122 -19.00 -9.39 -2.47
C TRP A 122 -18.10 -9.47 -3.70
N ILE A 123 -18.58 -8.99 -4.83
CA ILE A 123 -17.78 -8.87 -6.05
C ILE A 123 -16.57 -7.92 -5.86
N GLY A 124 -16.60 -7.07 -4.85
CA GLY A 124 -15.47 -6.25 -4.45
C GLY A 124 -14.21 -7.06 -4.12
N THR A 125 -14.35 -8.36 -3.81
CA THR A 125 -13.19 -9.26 -3.64
C THR A 125 -12.36 -9.32 -4.92
N LEU A 126 -12.98 -9.19 -6.11
CA LEU A 126 -12.27 -9.14 -7.39
C LEU A 126 -11.50 -7.83 -7.62
N CYS A 127 -11.58 -6.87 -6.70
CA CYS A 127 -10.73 -5.68 -6.71
C CYS A 127 -9.24 -5.99 -6.52
N PHE A 128 -8.86 -7.27 -6.31
CA PHE A 128 -7.46 -7.67 -6.37
C PHE A 128 -6.86 -7.54 -7.78
N LEU A 129 -7.68 -7.57 -8.83
CA LEU A 129 -7.22 -7.41 -10.20
C LEU A 129 -6.79 -5.95 -10.46
N PRO A 130 -5.59 -5.73 -11.02
CA PRO A 130 -5.16 -4.39 -11.42
C PRO A 130 -6.12 -3.84 -12.48
N ILE A 131 -6.32 -2.53 -12.51
CA ILE A 131 -7.21 -1.82 -13.45
C ILE A 131 -8.70 -2.09 -13.18
N LEU A 132 -9.13 -3.36 -13.14
CA LEU A 132 -10.53 -3.72 -12.83
C LEU A 132 -10.92 -3.31 -11.41
N GLY A 133 -9.99 -3.35 -10.47
CA GLY A 133 -10.25 -2.98 -9.07
C GLY A 133 -10.73 -1.54 -8.91
N SER A 134 -10.15 -0.60 -9.64
CA SER A 134 -10.57 0.81 -9.61
C SER A 134 -11.96 1.00 -10.22
N VAL A 135 -12.22 0.38 -11.36
CA VAL A 135 -13.54 0.43 -12.02
C VAL A 135 -14.63 -0.21 -11.16
N LEU A 136 -14.32 -1.37 -10.55
CA LEU A 136 -15.24 -2.05 -9.62
C LEU A 136 -15.57 -1.17 -8.41
N SER A 137 -14.56 -0.58 -7.79
CA SER A 137 -14.75 0.28 -6.61
C SER A 137 -15.65 1.48 -6.93
N VAL A 138 -15.41 2.16 -8.07
CA VAL A 138 -16.24 3.28 -8.52
C VAL A 138 -17.66 2.82 -8.83
N THR A 139 -17.82 1.69 -9.54
CA THR A 139 -19.13 1.17 -9.93
C THR A 139 -19.94 0.74 -8.71
N LEU A 140 -19.31 0.09 -7.72
CA LEU A 140 -19.97 -0.24 -6.46
C LEU A 140 -20.44 1.01 -5.70
N GLY A 141 -19.63 2.09 -5.74
CA GLY A 141 -20.04 3.38 -5.21
C GLY A 141 -21.21 3.99 -5.99
N TYR A 142 -21.15 3.98 -7.31
CA TYR A 142 -22.21 4.48 -8.20
C TYR A 142 -23.54 3.74 -8.01
N MET A 143 -23.48 2.43 -7.77
CA MET A 143 -24.64 1.60 -7.42
C MET A 143 -25.11 1.78 -5.97
N ARG A 144 -24.39 2.59 -5.18
CA ARG A 144 -24.64 2.76 -3.72
C ARG A 144 -24.69 1.41 -2.98
N ALA A 145 -23.82 0.47 -3.34
CA ALA A 145 -23.67 -0.78 -2.62
C ALA A 145 -23.35 -0.52 -1.15
N ASN A 146 -23.68 -1.47 -0.28
CA ASN A 146 -23.42 -1.29 1.15
C ASN A 146 -21.93 -1.02 1.43
N PRO A 147 -21.57 0.11 2.08
CA PRO A 147 -20.17 0.51 2.27
C PRO A 147 -19.37 -0.48 3.12
N TYR A 148 -19.99 -1.08 4.14
CA TYR A 148 -19.32 -2.05 5.02
C TYR A 148 -18.97 -3.33 4.30
N THR A 149 -19.92 -3.90 3.54
CA THR A 149 -19.69 -5.11 2.75
C THR A 149 -18.67 -4.84 1.64
N THR A 150 -18.74 -3.68 1.00
CA THR A 150 -17.77 -3.24 -0.01
C THR A 150 -16.38 -3.11 0.60
N PHE A 151 -16.25 -2.45 1.74
CA PHE A 151 -14.98 -2.32 2.46
C PHE A 151 -14.38 -3.68 2.81
N LEU A 152 -15.16 -4.58 3.39
CA LEU A 152 -14.69 -5.93 3.76
C LEU A 152 -14.24 -6.73 2.54
N SER A 153 -15.05 -6.74 1.49
CA SER A 153 -14.74 -7.51 0.27
C SER A 153 -13.48 -6.99 -0.44
N ILE A 154 -13.33 -5.66 -0.56
CA ILE A 154 -12.13 -5.03 -1.10
C ILE A 154 -10.91 -5.36 -0.22
N SER A 155 -11.05 -5.26 1.11
CA SER A 155 -9.96 -5.54 2.05
C SER A 155 -9.45 -6.97 1.90
N VAL A 156 -10.34 -7.95 1.83
CA VAL A 156 -9.98 -9.36 1.61
C VAL A 156 -9.24 -9.53 0.28
N GLY A 157 -9.78 -9.00 -0.81
CA GLY A 157 -9.14 -9.11 -2.13
C GLY A 157 -7.74 -8.50 -2.16
N LYS A 158 -7.56 -7.30 -1.59
CA LYS A 158 -6.25 -6.62 -1.53
C LYS A 158 -5.26 -7.34 -0.61
N ALA A 159 -5.71 -7.80 0.55
CA ALA A 159 -4.87 -8.56 1.48
C ALA A 159 -4.34 -9.85 0.83
N VAL A 160 -5.21 -10.63 0.17
CA VAL A 160 -4.80 -11.84 -0.55
C VAL A 160 -3.75 -11.51 -1.62
N ARG A 161 -3.94 -10.45 -2.40
CA ARG A 161 -2.99 -10.01 -3.43
C ARG A 161 -1.60 -9.72 -2.85
N TYR A 162 -1.53 -8.89 -1.80
CA TYR A 162 -0.25 -8.52 -1.19
C TYR A 162 0.38 -9.69 -0.42
N ALA A 163 -0.41 -10.59 0.17
CA ALA A 163 0.09 -11.80 0.78
C ALA A 163 0.78 -12.71 -0.25
N ILE A 164 0.17 -12.94 -1.40
CA ILE A 164 0.76 -13.72 -2.50
C ILE A 164 2.07 -13.05 -2.96
N LEU A 165 2.08 -11.73 -3.11
CA LEU A 165 3.25 -11.00 -3.57
C LEU A 165 4.43 -11.14 -2.59
N ILE A 166 4.20 -10.90 -1.30
CA ILE A 166 5.24 -11.01 -0.26
C ILE A 166 5.80 -12.42 -0.18
N ILE A 167 4.93 -13.42 -0.20
CA ILE A 167 5.32 -14.83 -0.18
C ILE A 167 6.15 -15.15 -1.43
N SER A 168 5.73 -14.69 -2.60
CA SER A 168 6.46 -14.92 -3.85
C SER A 168 7.86 -14.31 -3.83
N ILE A 169 7.99 -13.07 -3.33
CA ILE A 169 9.30 -12.40 -3.21
C ILE A 169 10.19 -13.15 -2.21
N TYR A 170 9.63 -13.61 -1.09
CA TYR A 170 10.34 -14.37 -0.08
C TYR A 170 10.94 -15.67 -0.66
N TYR A 171 10.15 -16.43 -1.41
CA TYR A 171 10.63 -17.69 -2.03
C TYR A 171 11.61 -17.50 -3.19
N ILE A 172 11.56 -16.36 -3.88
CA ILE A 172 12.52 -16.07 -4.96
C ILE A 172 13.88 -15.65 -4.38
N ASN A 173 13.89 -15.07 -3.19
CA ASN A 173 15.10 -14.50 -2.60
C ASN A 173 15.82 -15.44 -1.62
N ASN A 174 15.22 -16.60 -1.29
CA ASN A 174 15.82 -17.68 -0.50
C ASN A 174 16.02 -18.95 -1.33
#